data_bd319eeac23fef57550f1352f5ef512d
#
_entry.id   bd319eeac23fef57550f1352f5ef512d
#
_cell.length_a   1.000
_cell.length_b   1.000
_cell.length_c   1.000
_cell.angle_alpha   90.00
_cell.angle_beta   90.00
_cell.angle_gamma   90.00
#
_symmetry.space_group_name_H-M   'P 1'
#
loop_
_entity.id
_entity.type
_entity.pdbx_description
1 polymer ?
#
loop_
_entity_poly.entity_id
_entity_poly.type
_entity_poly.pdbx_seq_one_letter_code
_entity_poly.pdbx_strand_id
1 'polypeptide(L)' 'MTNAKKETSLLTEREWQVVRLIQQDKKYREIATELGLGYETVKTYATRIRRKLNLTSKVAVALWAQKKRKSNG' A
#
# COMPACT_ATOMS: atom_id res chain seq x y z
N MET A 1 20.93 -8.51 0.19
CA MET A 1 20.59 -8.79 -0.08
C MET A 1 19.78 -8.67 0.35
N THR A 2 19.50 -8.06 0.64
CA THR A 2 18.79 -8.40 0.62
C THR A 2 17.77 -7.94 1.55
N ASN A 3 17.95 -7.16 2.54
CA ASN A 3 16.90 -6.70 3.40
C ASN A 3 15.95 -5.76 2.71
N ALA A 4 16.48 -4.91 1.88
CA ALA A 4 15.64 -4.00 1.13
C ALA A 4 14.73 -4.78 0.22
N LYS A 5 15.27 -5.81 -0.36
CA LYS A 5 14.50 -6.66 -1.22
C LYS A 5 13.44 -7.40 -0.47
N LYS A 6 13.76 -7.85 0.72
CA LYS A 6 12.84 -8.53 1.55
C LYS A 6 11.66 -7.66 1.90
N GLU A 7 11.96 -6.41 2.21
CA GLU A 7 10.93 -5.46 2.56
C GLU A 7 9.95 -5.26 1.43
N THR A 8 10.45 -5.09 0.23
CA THR A 8 9.57 -4.89 -0.90
C THR A 8 8.83 -6.15 -1.27
N SER A 9 9.42 -7.31 -1.02
CA SER A 9 8.76 -8.55 -1.40
C SER A 9 7.67 -8.95 -0.42
N LEU A 10 7.50 -8.22 0.68
CA LEU A 10 6.38 -8.47 1.57
C LEU A 10 5.06 -8.19 0.88
N LEU A 11 5.04 -7.22 -0.02
CA LEU A 11 3.83 -6.84 -0.70
C LEU A 11 3.81 -7.42 -2.11
N THR A 12 2.63 -7.88 -2.52
CA THR A 12 2.44 -8.31 -3.88
C THR A 12 2.35 -7.11 -4.79
N GLU A 13 2.41 -7.36 -6.08
CA GLU A 13 2.31 -6.28 -7.05
C GLU A 13 0.99 -5.54 -6.93
N ARG A 14 -0.09 -6.28 -6.73
CA ARG A 14 -1.39 -5.66 -6.58
C ARG A 14 -1.45 -4.83 -5.31
N GLU A 15 -0.87 -5.32 -4.23
CA GLU A 15 -0.82 -4.55 -3.00
C GLU A 15 -0.02 -3.27 -3.18
N TRP A 16 1.07 -3.33 -3.93
CA TRP A 16 1.84 -2.13 -4.22
C TRP A 16 1.02 -1.10 -5.00
N GLN A 17 0.18 -1.58 -5.91
CA GLN A 17 -0.70 -0.66 -6.64
C GLN A 17 -1.64 0.06 -5.69
N VAL A 18 -2.18 -0.68 -4.72
CA VAL A 18 -3.05 -0.07 -3.73
C VAL A 18 -2.28 0.95 -2.88
N VAL A 19 -1.07 0.58 -2.47
CA VAL A 19 -0.25 1.48 -1.66
C VAL A 19 0.02 2.78 -2.39
N ARG A 20 0.34 2.71 -3.67
CA ARG A 20 0.60 3.91 -4.44
C ARG A 20 -0.58 4.84 -4.48
N LEU A 21 -1.78 4.29 -4.61
CA LEU A 21 -2.97 5.10 -4.66
C LEU A 21 -3.31 5.67 -3.28
N ILE A 22 -3.04 4.90 -2.23
CA ILE A 22 -3.17 5.43 -0.87
C ILE A 22 -2.23 6.60 -0.68
N GLN A 23 -1.02 6.50 -1.20
CA GLN A 23 -0.04 7.57 -1.09
C GLN A 23 -0.50 8.82 -1.81
N GLN A 24 -1.28 8.66 -2.87
CA GLN A 24 -1.84 9.79 -3.59
C GLN A 24 -3.09 10.36 -2.91
N ASP A 25 -3.37 9.89 -1.71
CA ASP A 25 -4.49 10.37 -0.92
C ASP A 25 -5.82 10.04 -1.54
N LYS A 26 -5.91 8.93 -2.23
CA LYS A 26 -7.16 8.49 -2.84
C LYS A 26 -7.99 7.72 -1.83
N LYS A 27 -9.29 7.87 -1.94
CA LYS A 27 -10.20 7.13 -1.09
C LYS A 27 -10.34 5.71 -1.61
N TYR A 28 -10.71 4.80 -0.72
CA TYR A 28 -10.83 3.41 -1.13
C TYR A 28 -11.78 3.23 -2.30
N ARG A 29 -12.84 4.03 -2.37
CA ARG A 29 -13.76 3.95 -3.50
C ARG A 29 -13.09 4.34 -4.79
N GLU A 30 -12.26 5.36 -4.73
CA GLU A 30 -11.52 5.80 -5.91
C GLU A 30 -10.52 4.75 -6.34
N ILE A 31 -9.87 4.14 -5.37
CA ILE A 31 -8.91 3.08 -5.66
C ILE A 31 -9.62 1.90 -6.33
N ALA A 32 -10.78 1.54 -5.80
CA ALA A 32 -11.56 0.46 -6.36
C ALA A 32 -11.90 0.73 -7.82
N THR A 33 -12.36 1.92 -8.10
CA THR A 33 -12.72 2.30 -9.46
C THR A 33 -11.49 2.24 -10.37
N GLU A 34 -10.40 2.78 -9.90
CA GLU A 34 -9.20 2.87 -10.72
C GLU A 34 -8.63 1.50 -11.03
N LEU A 35 -8.68 0.59 -10.09
CA LEU A 35 -8.11 -0.74 -10.29
C LEU A 35 -9.13 -1.76 -10.81
N GLY A 36 -10.38 -1.34 -10.97
CA GLY A 36 -11.40 -2.26 -11.43
C GLY A 36 -11.73 -3.32 -10.40
N LEU A 37 -11.70 -2.96 -9.12
CA LEU A 37 -11.97 -3.88 -8.04
C LEU A 37 -13.20 -3.43 -7.27
N GLY A 38 -13.74 -4.33 -6.46
CA GLY A 38 -14.82 -3.97 -5.57
C GLY A 38 -14.28 -3.20 -4.38
N TYR A 39 -15.14 -2.38 -3.79
CA TYR A 39 -14.77 -1.60 -2.62
C TYR A 39 -14.31 -2.50 -1.46
N GLU A 40 -15.05 -3.59 -1.24
CA GLU A 40 -14.70 -4.50 -0.16
C GLU A 40 -13.34 -5.17 -0.41
N THR A 41 -13.05 -5.43 -1.67
CA THR A 41 -11.77 -6.02 -2.02
C THR A 41 -10.63 -5.07 -1.68
N VAL A 42 -10.80 -3.79 -1.97
CA VAL A 42 -9.78 -2.79 -1.64
C VAL A 42 -9.59 -2.71 -0.14
N LYS A 43 -10.69 -2.74 0.62
CA LYS A 43 -10.59 -2.71 2.07
C LYS A 43 -9.80 -3.91 2.58
N THR A 44 -10.03 -5.07 1.98
CA THR A 44 -9.30 -6.26 2.36
C THR A 44 -7.81 -6.11 2.05
N TYR A 45 -7.50 -5.57 0.89
CA TYR A 45 -6.11 -5.31 0.55
C TYR A 45 -5.47 -4.35 1.56
N ALA A 46 -6.18 -3.30 1.92
CA ALA A 46 -5.65 -2.33 2.86
C ALA A 46 -5.37 -2.97 4.22
N THR A 47 -6.27 -3.83 4.66
CA THR A 47 -6.09 -4.53 5.93
C THR A 47 -4.85 -5.43 5.87
N ARG A 48 -4.70 -6.15 4.77
CA ARG A 48 -3.54 -7.02 4.61
C ARG A 48 -2.24 -6.23 4.60
N ILE A 49 -2.25 -5.12 3.88
CA ILE A 49 -1.07 -4.28 3.79
C ILE A 49 -0.67 -3.78 5.17
N ARG A 50 -1.65 -3.26 5.92
CA ARG A 50 -1.36 -2.76 7.26
C ARG A 50 -0.78 -3.86 8.14
N ARG A 51 -1.33 -5.06 8.03
CA ARG A 51 -0.86 -6.17 8.82
C ARG A 51 0.56 -6.56 8.44
N LYS A 52 0.84 -6.64 7.16
CA LYS A 52 2.17 -7.00 6.69
C LYS A 52 3.22 -5.99 7.09
N LEU A 53 2.86 -4.72 7.09
CA LEU A 53 3.79 -3.66 7.44
C LEU A 53 3.75 -3.29 8.92
N ASN A 54 2.88 -3.95 9.67
CA ASN A 54 2.72 -3.67 11.10
C ASN A 54 2.32 -2.23 11.34
N LEU A 55 1.39 -1.74 10.54
CA LEU A 55 0.87 -0.39 10.64
C LEU A 55 -0.61 -0.45 10.99
N THR A 56 -1.11 0.62 11.59
CA THR A 56 -2.48 0.59 12.11
C THR A 56 -3.43 1.53 11.40
N SER A 57 -2.97 2.32 10.44
CA SER A 57 -3.86 3.26 9.78
C SER A 57 -3.48 3.46 8.34
N LYS A 58 -4.43 3.98 7.58
CA LYS A 58 -4.21 4.32 6.18
C LYS A 58 -3.15 5.41 6.05
N VAL A 59 -3.19 6.38 6.94
CA VAL A 59 -2.21 7.46 6.92
C VAL A 59 -0.81 6.92 7.16
N ALA A 60 -0.70 5.96 8.06
CA ALA A 60 0.60 5.36 8.35
C ALA A 60 1.15 4.66 7.10
N VAL A 61 0.28 4.03 6.33
CA VAL A 61 0.71 3.37 5.09
C VAL A 61 1.22 4.40 4.10
N ALA A 62 0.50 5.51 3.97
CA ALA A 62 0.92 6.57 3.05
C ALA A 62 2.28 7.14 3.45
N LEU A 63 2.49 7.36 4.73
CA LEU A 63 3.75 7.88 5.21
C LEU A 63 4.89 6.89 5.01
N TRP A 64 4.60 5.63 5.25
CA TRP A 64 5.59 4.58 5.04
C TRP A 64 6.04 4.57 3.58
N ALA A 65 5.08 4.64 2.66
CA ALA A 65 5.40 4.61 1.23
C ALA A 65 6.20 5.83 0.82
N GLN A 66 5.87 6.97 1.39
CA GLN A 66 6.59 8.19 1.10
C GLN A 66 8.03 8.12 1.57
N LYS A 67 8.25 7.55 2.73
CA LYS A 67 9.58 7.36 3.25
C LYS A 67 10.40 6.44 2.37
N LYS A 68 9.78 5.39 1.88
CA LYS A 68 10.48 4.46 1.02
C LYS A 68 10.96 5.14 -0.24
N ARG A 69 10.11 5.97 -0.82
CA ARG A 69 10.49 6.69 -2.02
C ARG A 69 11.66 7.62 -1.76
N LYS A 70 11.62 8.29 -0.64
CA LYS A 70 12.67 9.24 -0.31
C LYS A 70 14.00 8.55 -0.07
N SER A 71 13.96 7.41 0.58
CA SER A 71 15.22 6.76 0.86
C SER A 71 15.87 6.23 -0.41
N ASN A 72 15.13 6.12 -1.49
CA ASN A 72 15.71 5.73 -2.75
C ASN A 72 16.18 6.90 -3.57
N GLY A 73 15.75 8.05 -3.22
CA GLY A 73 16.06 9.23 -3.99
C GLY A 73 17.36 9.86 -3.62
#